data_cdcb90df4182f2bd0b4f984d1bcf1aae
#
_entry.id   cdcb90df4182f2bd0b4f984d1bcf1aae
#
_cell.length_a   1.000
_cell.length_b   1.000
_cell.length_c   1.000
_cell.angle_alpha   90.00
_cell.angle_beta   90.00
_cell.angle_gamma   90.00
#
_symmetry.space_group_name_H-M   'P 1'
#
loop_
_entity.id
_entity.type
_entity.pdbx_description
1 polymer ?
#
loop_
_entity_poly.entity_id
_entity_poly.type
_entity_poly.pdbx_seq_one_letter_code
_entity_poly.pdbx_strand_id
1 'polypeptide(L)'
;MTVHTRLRNLFSGLLFLGIIQAGSAMAAAAQRSATPEEGSLNKPERLEWFRDLGFGLFIHWSVDVQTGVGISHSLVGASKEYTDRFYNDLPKTFYPSQFRPDDWARLAKVAGVRYMMFTTKHHSGFAMYNTATTSFGVMNTPFHRDITAEIFKAFRDQNIAVGVYFSPDDFSWLRKQGIAIRRNVPDVQPKNNPGLMAYDQAQVKELMTKYGPVQVVFFDGQADGLRDLAWKFQPETVVSRGAMQTPEQFVPGMPLKGPWEANLTMGQSWMYQPQDDVYKPTRDLLKLLFQTRAKGGNLLLDIGPKANGEIPSEQEDRLREMGLWMSVNSDCIYGVRPWVITNEGDTWFTKSKDEDTLYAIDDSSTPWVFGKWRDLILKSVKATKDTEVSVLGENGRDLEYQPTVNPLPTWKMESDGLHVHAMLAQRLQDNYKWGYPVVLRITHVKPAFEPPQVRTVASVAASPSTEILRGDLTDMGASPHLDVGFEYRSISGEDVHARTAPWTATPLETVTTTGSFTYELENLPAGIYEFHSVVKHPLMTIYGADVRMER
;
A
#
# COMPACT_ATOMS: atom_id res chain seq x y z
N MET A 1 25.97 -53.01 -2.62
CA MET A 1 25.37 -52.51 -1.39
C MET A 1 26.06 -51.23 -0.97
N THR A 2 25.30 -50.17 -0.67
CA THR A 2 25.75 -48.88 -0.10
C THR A 2 26.55 -47.93 -1.02
N VAL A 3 25.89 -47.21 -1.91
CA VAL A 3 26.28 -45.86 -2.39
C VAL A 3 25.03 -45.15 -3.01
N HIS A 4 23.98 -44.84 -2.24
CA HIS A 4 22.86 -44.03 -2.78
C HIS A 4 22.16 -43.14 -1.74
N THR A 5 22.83 -42.69 -0.68
CA THR A 5 22.12 -41.92 0.38
C THR A 5 22.80 -40.59 0.76
N ARG A 6 23.67 -40.01 -0.07
CA ARG A 6 24.35 -38.74 0.29
C ARG A 6 24.18 -37.56 -0.66
N LEU A 7 23.33 -37.64 -1.67
CA LEU A 7 23.15 -36.55 -2.65
C LEU A 7 21.81 -35.80 -2.57
N ARG A 8 20.97 -36.11 -1.60
CA ARG A 8 19.62 -35.45 -1.47
C ARG A 8 19.57 -34.25 -0.53
N ASN A 9 20.56 -34.02 0.30
CA ASN A 9 20.53 -32.96 1.33
C ASN A 9 21.30 -31.68 0.96
N LEU A 10 21.93 -31.58 -0.20
CA LEU A 10 22.66 -30.38 -0.64
C LEU A 10 21.85 -29.44 -1.52
N PHE A 11 20.75 -29.91 -2.12
CA PHE A 11 19.91 -29.05 -2.99
C PHE A 11 18.82 -28.28 -2.24
N SER A 12 18.39 -28.72 -1.06
CA SER A 12 17.33 -28.04 -0.29
C SER A 12 17.82 -26.79 0.47
N GLY A 13 19.11 -26.69 0.76
CA GLY A 13 19.68 -25.54 1.48
C GLY A 13 19.91 -24.29 0.60
N LEU A 14 20.17 -24.48 -0.68
CA LEU A 14 20.44 -23.39 -1.61
C LEU A 14 19.17 -22.71 -2.14
N LEU A 15 18.04 -23.42 -2.21
CA LEU A 15 16.77 -22.84 -2.64
C LEU A 15 16.14 -21.94 -1.56
N PHE A 16 16.32 -22.26 -0.28
CA PHE A 16 15.77 -21.43 0.81
C PHE A 16 16.54 -20.11 1.03
N LEU A 17 17.86 -20.08 0.81
CA LEU A 17 18.63 -18.84 0.90
C LEU A 17 18.33 -17.86 -0.26
N GLY A 18 18.01 -18.36 -1.44
CA GLY A 18 17.67 -17.53 -2.61
C GLY A 18 16.34 -16.80 -2.47
N ILE A 19 15.34 -17.42 -1.84
CA ILE A 19 13.99 -16.84 -1.68
C ILE A 19 13.96 -15.77 -0.58
N ILE A 20 14.72 -15.95 0.51
CA ILE A 20 14.82 -14.95 1.59
C ILE A 20 15.57 -13.70 1.11
N GLN A 21 16.60 -13.84 0.26
CA GLN A 21 17.32 -12.70 -0.30
C GLN A 21 16.51 -11.93 -1.35
N ALA A 22 15.66 -12.60 -2.14
CA ALA A 22 14.80 -11.93 -3.11
C ALA A 22 13.68 -11.10 -2.44
N GLY A 23 13.07 -11.61 -1.37
CA GLY A 23 12.06 -10.87 -0.60
C GLY A 23 12.63 -9.63 0.10
N SER A 24 13.83 -9.72 0.67
CA SER A 24 14.50 -8.60 1.33
C SER A 24 14.97 -7.52 0.35
N ALA A 25 15.37 -7.90 -0.86
CA ALA A 25 15.81 -6.98 -1.90
C ALA A 25 14.63 -6.18 -2.50
N MET A 26 13.45 -6.81 -2.68
CA MET A 26 12.24 -6.11 -3.12
C MET A 26 11.73 -5.11 -2.08
N ALA A 27 11.74 -5.47 -0.79
CA ALA A 27 11.36 -4.57 0.29
C ALA A 27 12.28 -3.35 0.41
N ALA A 28 13.58 -3.53 0.18
CA ALA A 28 14.56 -2.45 0.27
C ALA A 28 14.55 -1.50 -0.95
N ALA A 29 14.28 -2.01 -2.16
CA ALA A 29 14.11 -1.18 -3.36
C ALA A 29 12.84 -0.32 -3.28
N ALA A 30 11.76 -0.87 -2.71
CA ALA A 30 10.50 -0.18 -2.55
C ALA A 30 10.55 0.95 -1.49
N GLN A 31 11.39 0.86 -0.47
CA GLN A 31 11.60 1.97 0.48
C GLN A 31 12.20 3.23 -0.15
N ARG A 32 12.90 3.10 -1.28
CA ARG A 32 13.51 4.25 -1.99
C ARG A 32 12.51 5.07 -2.82
N SER A 33 11.38 4.50 -3.22
CA SER A 33 10.33 5.24 -3.95
C SER A 33 9.44 6.09 -3.03
N ALA A 34 9.79 6.18 -1.75
CA ALA A 34 8.93 6.69 -0.70
C ALA A 34 9.09 8.19 -0.36
N THR A 35 9.94 8.96 -1.06
CA THR A 35 10.01 10.42 -0.87
C THR A 35 8.98 11.13 -1.76
N PRO A 36 8.24 12.14 -1.22
CA PRO A 36 7.41 12.98 -2.06
C PRO A 36 8.24 13.62 -3.16
N GLU A 37 7.77 13.57 -4.40
CA GLU A 37 8.49 14.20 -5.51
C GLU A 37 8.45 15.72 -5.38
N GLU A 38 9.58 16.39 -5.64
CA GLU A 38 9.64 17.84 -5.72
C GLU A 38 8.69 18.36 -6.82
N GLY A 39 8.08 19.50 -6.57
CA GLY A 39 7.17 20.15 -7.52
C GLY A 39 5.76 19.55 -7.55
N SER A 40 5.31 18.83 -6.52
CA SER A 40 3.90 18.42 -6.42
C SER A 40 2.98 19.64 -6.35
N LEU A 41 1.96 19.66 -7.23
CA LEU A 41 0.89 20.66 -7.23
C LEU A 41 -0.42 20.10 -6.67
N ASN A 42 -0.39 18.96 -6.00
CA ASN A 42 -1.56 18.45 -5.28
C ASN A 42 -2.03 19.47 -4.25
N LYS A 43 -3.30 19.84 -4.29
CA LYS A 43 -3.88 20.79 -3.33
C LYS A 43 -4.01 20.17 -1.94
N PRO A 44 -3.69 20.90 -0.86
CA PRO A 44 -3.76 20.37 0.51
C PRO A 44 -5.14 19.80 0.88
N GLU A 45 -6.22 20.49 0.51
CA GLU A 45 -7.60 20.06 0.76
C GLU A 45 -7.96 18.78 -0.01
N ARG A 46 -7.37 18.59 -1.20
CA ARG A 46 -7.55 17.37 -1.98
C ARG A 46 -6.74 16.21 -1.43
N LEU A 47 -5.57 16.48 -0.87
CA LEU A 47 -4.77 15.48 -0.16
C LEU A 47 -5.47 15.01 1.12
N GLU A 48 -6.09 15.92 1.88
CA GLU A 48 -6.90 15.54 3.05
C GLU A 48 -8.13 14.71 2.65
N TRP A 49 -8.84 15.12 1.58
CA TRP A 49 -9.91 14.30 1.01
C TRP A 49 -9.42 12.89 0.62
N PHE A 50 -8.25 12.79 -0.03
CA PHE A 50 -7.68 11.51 -0.43
C PHE A 50 -7.35 10.63 0.79
N ARG A 51 -6.77 11.21 1.84
CA ARG A 51 -6.50 10.50 3.10
C ARG A 51 -7.76 9.94 3.76
N ASP A 52 -8.91 10.61 3.60
CA ASP A 52 -10.17 10.16 4.18
C ASP A 52 -10.79 8.96 3.47
N LEU A 53 -10.40 8.69 2.22
CA LEU A 53 -10.96 7.59 1.42
C LEU A 53 -10.59 6.21 1.96
N GLY A 54 -9.38 6.02 2.40
CA GLY A 54 -8.86 4.84 3.10
C GLY A 54 -8.70 3.58 2.26
N PHE A 55 -9.68 3.22 1.43
CA PHE A 55 -9.70 1.98 0.66
C PHE A 55 -10.04 2.19 -0.81
N GLY A 56 -9.12 1.81 -1.68
CA GLY A 56 -9.23 1.86 -3.13
C GLY A 56 -9.15 0.47 -3.78
N LEU A 57 -9.70 0.36 -4.98
CA LEU A 57 -9.62 -0.82 -5.84
C LEU A 57 -8.77 -0.50 -7.06
N PHE A 58 -7.71 -1.26 -7.27
CA PHE A 58 -6.92 -1.24 -8.49
C PHE A 58 -7.43 -2.31 -9.44
N ILE A 59 -7.57 -2.00 -10.72
CA ILE A 59 -8.04 -2.94 -11.74
C ILE A 59 -6.98 -3.02 -12.83
N HIS A 60 -6.20 -4.11 -12.84
CA HIS A 60 -5.24 -4.39 -13.90
C HIS A 60 -5.87 -5.27 -14.96
N TRP A 61 -6.08 -4.67 -16.14
CA TRP A 61 -6.68 -5.38 -17.25
C TRP A 61 -6.21 -4.79 -18.59
N SER A 62 -5.79 -5.66 -19.50
CA SER A 62 -5.31 -5.29 -20.84
C SER A 62 -5.45 -6.46 -21.81
N VAL A 63 -5.09 -6.25 -23.08
CA VAL A 63 -5.21 -7.23 -24.16
C VAL A 63 -4.46 -8.54 -23.88
N ASP A 64 -3.36 -8.46 -23.15
CA ASP A 64 -2.48 -9.59 -22.81
C ASP A 64 -3.04 -10.54 -21.75
N VAL A 65 -4.15 -10.19 -21.09
CA VAL A 65 -4.89 -11.13 -20.22
C VAL A 65 -5.29 -12.43 -20.94
N GLN A 66 -5.42 -12.41 -22.26
CA GLN A 66 -5.72 -13.57 -23.10
C GLN A 66 -4.61 -14.64 -23.05
N THR A 67 -3.39 -14.26 -22.71
CA THR A 67 -2.22 -15.16 -22.65
C THR A 67 -1.90 -15.64 -21.25
N GLY A 68 -2.46 -15.01 -20.22
CA GLY A 68 -2.19 -15.34 -18.82
C GLY A 68 -0.75 -15.07 -18.38
N VAL A 69 -0.06 -14.14 -19.04
CA VAL A 69 1.29 -13.68 -18.67
C VAL A 69 1.24 -12.40 -17.85
N GLY A 70 2.35 -12.06 -17.20
CA GLY A 70 2.44 -10.78 -16.47
C GLY A 70 2.21 -9.59 -17.40
N ILE A 71 1.29 -8.70 -17.02
CA ILE A 71 0.84 -7.57 -17.85
C ILE A 71 2.04 -6.80 -18.43
N SER A 72 2.12 -6.72 -19.76
CA SER A 72 3.18 -6.08 -20.55
C SER A 72 4.60 -6.64 -20.37
N HIS A 73 4.92 -7.26 -19.24
CA HIS A 73 6.30 -7.63 -18.89
C HIS A 73 6.90 -8.71 -19.80
N SER A 74 6.06 -9.55 -20.39
CA SER A 74 6.49 -10.58 -21.35
C SER A 74 7.12 -10.03 -22.64
N LEU A 75 6.96 -8.73 -22.90
CA LEU A 75 7.53 -8.06 -24.08
C LEU A 75 8.99 -7.66 -23.91
N VAL A 76 9.47 -7.51 -22.69
CA VAL A 76 10.88 -7.12 -22.43
C VAL A 76 11.79 -8.32 -22.69
N GLY A 77 12.74 -8.19 -23.63
CA GLY A 77 13.62 -9.28 -24.03
C GLY A 77 12.97 -10.34 -24.91
N ALA A 78 11.73 -10.12 -25.36
CA ALA A 78 11.03 -11.05 -26.23
C ALA A 78 11.62 -11.10 -27.66
N SER A 79 11.44 -12.24 -28.32
CA SER A 79 11.81 -12.38 -29.73
C SER A 79 10.92 -11.51 -30.64
N LYS A 80 11.40 -11.24 -31.85
CA LYS A 80 10.61 -10.51 -32.85
C LYS A 80 9.30 -11.23 -33.18
N GLU A 81 9.33 -12.56 -33.28
CA GLU A 81 8.14 -13.38 -33.60
C GLU A 81 7.10 -13.30 -32.48
N TYR A 82 7.52 -13.30 -31.21
CA TYR A 82 6.62 -13.14 -30.07
C TYR A 82 5.99 -11.74 -30.08
N THR A 83 6.82 -10.70 -30.23
CA THR A 83 6.35 -9.31 -30.28
C THR A 83 5.41 -9.06 -31.45
N ASP A 84 5.72 -9.60 -32.64
CA ASP A 84 4.85 -9.45 -33.81
C ASP A 84 3.49 -10.11 -33.59
N ARG A 85 3.43 -11.32 -33.02
CA ARG A 85 2.16 -11.98 -32.65
C ARG A 85 1.41 -11.20 -31.58
N PHE A 86 2.09 -10.70 -30.56
CA PHE A 86 1.46 -9.90 -29.51
C PHE A 86 0.74 -8.67 -30.08
N TYR A 87 1.43 -7.88 -30.90
CA TYR A 87 0.86 -6.66 -31.45
C TYR A 87 -0.14 -6.87 -32.60
N ASN A 88 0.02 -7.93 -33.38
CA ASN A 88 -0.78 -8.15 -34.57
C ASN A 88 -1.96 -9.11 -34.34
N ASP A 89 -1.88 -10.05 -33.42
CA ASP A 89 -2.87 -11.12 -33.28
C ASP A 89 -3.76 -10.97 -32.03
N LEU A 90 -3.21 -10.58 -30.87
CA LEU A 90 -4.03 -10.44 -29.65
C LEU A 90 -5.20 -9.44 -29.79
N PRO A 91 -5.03 -8.28 -30.45
CA PRO A 91 -6.17 -7.38 -30.64
C PRO A 91 -7.30 -7.99 -31.48
N LYS A 92 -7.00 -8.89 -32.41
CA LYS A 92 -8.01 -9.51 -33.29
C LYS A 92 -8.93 -10.50 -32.57
N THR A 93 -8.51 -10.99 -31.41
CA THR A 93 -9.25 -11.96 -30.59
C THR A 93 -9.82 -11.35 -29.31
N PHE A 94 -9.48 -10.10 -29.00
CA PHE A 94 -9.95 -9.46 -27.75
C PHE A 94 -11.45 -9.14 -27.84
N TYR A 95 -12.24 -9.96 -27.14
CA TYR A 95 -13.70 -9.86 -27.10
C TYR A 95 -14.25 -10.28 -25.73
N PRO A 96 -14.20 -9.40 -24.72
CA PRO A 96 -14.67 -9.69 -23.36
C PRO A 96 -16.21 -9.72 -23.29
N SER A 97 -16.81 -10.80 -23.73
CA SER A 97 -18.27 -10.98 -23.88
C SER A 97 -19.05 -10.89 -22.58
N GLN A 98 -18.41 -11.08 -21.43
CA GLN A 98 -18.99 -11.02 -20.09
C GLN A 98 -18.63 -9.74 -19.32
N PHE A 99 -18.06 -8.75 -19.99
CA PHE A 99 -17.76 -7.47 -19.38
C PHE A 99 -19.03 -6.74 -18.95
N ARG A 100 -19.19 -6.55 -17.64
CA ARG A 100 -20.34 -5.89 -16.99
C ARG A 100 -19.85 -4.90 -15.95
N PRO A 101 -19.50 -3.66 -16.34
CA PRO A 101 -18.89 -2.68 -15.44
C PRO A 101 -19.80 -2.31 -14.26
N ASP A 102 -21.12 -2.37 -14.42
CA ASP A 102 -22.06 -2.14 -13.32
C ASP A 102 -21.96 -3.19 -12.22
N ASP A 103 -21.70 -4.47 -12.57
CA ASP A 103 -21.49 -5.54 -11.60
C ASP A 103 -20.17 -5.33 -10.84
N TRP A 104 -19.12 -4.93 -11.54
CA TRP A 104 -17.83 -4.58 -10.92
C TRP A 104 -17.98 -3.42 -9.93
N ALA A 105 -18.69 -2.36 -10.32
CA ALA A 105 -18.91 -1.20 -9.48
C ALA A 105 -19.78 -1.51 -8.26
N ARG A 106 -20.81 -2.35 -8.41
CA ARG A 106 -21.62 -2.83 -7.28
C ARG A 106 -20.80 -3.67 -6.31
N LEU A 107 -19.99 -4.60 -6.81
CA LEU A 107 -19.10 -5.40 -5.98
C LEU A 107 -18.12 -4.53 -5.20
N ALA A 108 -17.47 -3.56 -5.85
CA ALA A 108 -16.58 -2.59 -5.21
C ALA A 108 -17.31 -1.80 -4.12
N LYS A 109 -18.56 -1.36 -4.38
CA LYS A 109 -19.38 -0.67 -3.39
C LYS A 109 -19.67 -1.53 -2.17
N VAL A 110 -20.05 -2.80 -2.38
CA VAL A 110 -20.29 -3.77 -1.29
C VAL A 110 -19.03 -3.99 -0.48
N ALA A 111 -17.86 -4.09 -1.14
CA ALA A 111 -16.56 -4.25 -0.47
C ALA A 111 -16.15 -3.03 0.37
N GLY A 112 -16.81 -1.88 0.20
CA GLY A 112 -16.48 -0.65 0.91
C GLY A 112 -15.45 0.23 0.19
N VAL A 113 -15.21 0.00 -1.10
CA VAL A 113 -14.28 0.80 -1.91
C VAL A 113 -14.79 2.24 -2.05
N ARG A 114 -13.90 3.22 -1.92
CA ARG A 114 -14.20 4.65 -2.05
C ARG A 114 -13.61 5.29 -3.30
N TYR A 115 -12.56 4.72 -3.86
CA TYR A 115 -11.99 5.13 -5.14
C TYR A 115 -11.47 3.92 -5.92
N MET A 116 -11.38 4.05 -7.22
CA MET A 116 -10.83 3.01 -8.07
C MET A 116 -9.77 3.58 -9.00
N MET A 117 -8.82 2.74 -9.39
CA MET A 117 -7.79 3.03 -10.36
C MET A 117 -7.89 1.99 -11.48
N PHE A 118 -7.95 2.43 -12.73
CA PHE A 118 -8.02 1.53 -13.88
C PHE A 118 -6.81 1.70 -14.79
N THR A 119 -6.23 0.58 -15.25
CA THR A 119 -5.14 0.59 -16.23
C THR A 119 -5.62 1.03 -17.60
N THR A 120 -5.77 2.34 -17.80
CA THR A 120 -6.22 2.91 -19.08
C THR A 120 -5.21 2.66 -20.20
N LYS A 121 -3.91 2.65 -19.87
CA LYS A 121 -2.80 2.21 -20.73
C LYS A 121 -1.67 1.68 -19.86
N HIS A 122 -1.31 0.40 -20.00
CA HIS A 122 -0.11 -0.19 -19.39
C HIS A 122 1.07 -0.12 -20.38
N HIS A 123 2.27 -0.55 -19.97
CA HIS A 123 3.52 -0.43 -20.74
C HIS A 123 3.46 -1.01 -22.16
N SER A 124 2.62 -2.02 -22.44
CA SER A 124 2.43 -2.55 -23.79
C SER A 124 1.97 -1.49 -24.80
N GLY A 125 1.38 -0.39 -24.31
CA GLY A 125 0.83 0.69 -25.14
C GLY A 125 -0.59 0.39 -25.64
N PHE A 126 -1.25 -0.69 -25.16
CA PHE A 126 -2.65 -0.96 -25.53
C PHE A 126 -3.59 0.01 -24.80
N ALA A 127 -4.30 0.81 -25.60
CA ALA A 127 -5.26 1.77 -25.07
C ALA A 127 -6.61 1.10 -24.76
N MET A 128 -7.01 1.07 -23.49
CA MET A 128 -8.32 0.56 -23.04
C MET A 128 -9.43 1.62 -23.17
N TYR A 129 -9.20 2.66 -23.97
CA TYR A 129 -10.08 3.80 -24.18
C TYR A 129 -10.05 4.28 -25.64
N ASN A 130 -11.01 5.14 -26.00
CA ASN A 130 -11.10 5.71 -27.33
C ASN A 130 -10.07 6.84 -27.50
N THR A 131 -8.96 6.53 -28.18
CA THR A 131 -7.87 7.46 -28.48
C THR A 131 -7.71 7.69 -29.98
N ALA A 132 -7.32 8.91 -30.36
CA ALA A 132 -6.92 9.23 -31.71
C ALA A 132 -5.41 9.02 -31.98
N THR A 133 -4.63 8.69 -30.94
CA THR A 133 -3.15 8.64 -31.02
C THR A 133 -2.61 7.33 -31.54
N THR A 134 -3.35 6.23 -31.39
CA THR A 134 -2.92 4.91 -31.81
C THR A 134 -4.11 4.04 -32.26
N SER A 135 -3.83 3.12 -33.21
CA SER A 135 -4.75 2.04 -33.55
C SER A 135 -4.57 0.80 -32.68
N PHE A 136 -3.54 0.74 -31.81
CA PHE A 136 -3.36 -0.35 -30.87
C PHE A 136 -4.18 -0.07 -29.60
N GLY A 137 -5.45 -0.41 -29.64
CA GLY A 137 -6.40 -0.15 -28.57
C GLY A 137 -7.74 -0.83 -28.78
N VAL A 138 -8.56 -0.80 -27.74
CA VAL A 138 -9.83 -1.52 -27.65
C VAL A 138 -10.82 -1.18 -28.77
N MET A 139 -10.79 0.06 -29.26
CA MET A 139 -11.66 0.50 -30.38
C MET A 139 -11.32 -0.15 -31.71
N ASN A 140 -10.16 -0.80 -31.84
CA ASN A 140 -9.72 -1.52 -33.03
C ASN A 140 -9.71 -3.04 -32.85
N THR A 141 -10.46 -3.52 -31.85
CA THR A 141 -10.70 -4.95 -31.60
C THR A 141 -12.11 -5.35 -32.04
N PRO A 142 -12.44 -6.65 -32.14
CA PRO A 142 -13.82 -7.09 -32.37
C PRO A 142 -14.81 -6.62 -31.30
N PHE A 143 -14.34 -6.30 -30.08
CA PHE A 143 -15.19 -5.78 -29.01
C PHE A 143 -15.67 -4.37 -29.27
N HIS A 144 -14.83 -3.49 -29.78
CA HIS A 144 -15.12 -2.14 -30.28
C HIS A 144 -15.99 -1.30 -29.34
N ARG A 145 -15.69 -1.32 -28.02
CA ARG A 145 -16.36 -0.52 -26.99
C ARG A 145 -15.32 0.20 -26.14
N ASP A 146 -15.62 1.42 -25.72
CA ASP A 146 -14.74 2.22 -24.84
C ASP A 146 -14.87 1.72 -23.38
N ILE A 147 -14.02 0.77 -23.02
CA ILE A 147 -14.02 0.15 -21.70
C ILE A 147 -13.82 1.18 -20.57
N THR A 148 -12.91 2.14 -20.77
CA THR A 148 -12.64 3.18 -19.76
C THR A 148 -13.87 4.05 -19.52
N ALA A 149 -14.56 4.48 -20.57
CA ALA A 149 -15.77 5.28 -20.43
C ALA A 149 -16.87 4.54 -19.65
N GLU A 150 -17.05 3.26 -19.97
CA GLU A 150 -18.07 2.42 -19.31
C GLU A 150 -17.75 2.15 -17.84
N ILE A 151 -16.50 1.79 -17.52
CA ILE A 151 -16.04 1.61 -16.13
C ILE A 151 -16.21 2.91 -15.35
N PHE A 152 -15.75 4.04 -15.88
CA PHE A 152 -15.82 5.32 -15.17
C PHE A 152 -17.27 5.73 -14.90
N LYS A 153 -18.17 5.51 -15.86
CA LYS A 153 -19.59 5.74 -15.65
C LYS A 153 -20.14 4.87 -14.53
N ALA A 154 -19.92 3.55 -14.60
CA ALA A 154 -20.46 2.60 -13.63
C ALA A 154 -19.99 2.89 -12.19
N PHE A 155 -18.70 3.21 -12.00
CA PHE A 155 -18.17 3.52 -10.68
C PHE A 155 -18.67 4.87 -10.14
N ARG A 156 -18.81 5.89 -10.99
CA ARG A 156 -19.44 7.17 -10.58
C ARG A 156 -20.89 6.98 -10.16
N ASP A 157 -21.65 6.15 -10.86
CA ASP A 157 -23.05 5.85 -10.51
C ASP A 157 -23.16 5.20 -9.12
N GLN A 158 -22.08 4.58 -8.61
CA GLN A 158 -21.98 4.06 -7.24
C GLN A 158 -21.35 5.06 -6.24
N ASN A 159 -21.10 6.31 -6.63
CA ASN A 159 -20.37 7.32 -5.85
C ASN A 159 -18.95 6.85 -5.44
N ILE A 160 -18.26 6.13 -6.32
CA ILE A 160 -16.86 5.75 -6.17
C ILE A 160 -16.03 6.68 -7.05
N ALA A 161 -15.03 7.33 -6.46
CA ALA A 161 -14.13 8.21 -7.19
C ALA A 161 -13.34 7.42 -8.24
N VAL A 162 -13.18 7.98 -9.44
CA VAL A 162 -12.46 7.28 -10.53
C VAL A 162 -11.06 7.82 -10.71
N GLY A 163 -10.14 6.91 -11.00
CA GLY A 163 -8.73 7.19 -11.22
C GLY A 163 -8.19 6.58 -12.50
N VAL A 164 -7.25 7.28 -13.10
CA VAL A 164 -6.49 6.89 -14.28
C VAL A 164 -5.14 6.34 -13.85
N TYR A 165 -4.87 5.08 -14.16
CA TYR A 165 -3.49 4.59 -14.25
C TYR A 165 -2.99 4.80 -15.67
N PHE A 166 -1.82 5.37 -15.80
CA PHE A 166 -1.17 5.62 -17.08
C PHE A 166 0.32 5.30 -17.01
N SER A 167 0.79 4.44 -17.90
CA SER A 167 2.22 4.21 -18.08
C SER A 167 2.81 5.18 -19.09
N PRO A 168 3.81 6.01 -18.69
CA PRO A 168 4.61 6.78 -19.64
C PRO A 168 5.54 5.93 -20.50
N ASP A 169 5.88 4.72 -20.07
CA ASP A 169 6.55 3.74 -20.93
C ASP A 169 5.55 3.23 -21.98
N ASP A 170 5.92 3.25 -23.27
CA ASP A 170 5.06 2.75 -24.35
C ASP A 170 5.85 1.84 -25.30
N PHE A 171 5.75 0.54 -25.09
CA PHE A 171 6.47 -0.47 -25.87
C PHE A 171 5.99 -0.53 -27.33
N SER A 172 4.70 -0.22 -27.59
CA SER A 172 4.17 -0.11 -28.96
C SER A 172 4.81 1.05 -29.71
N TRP A 173 4.97 2.19 -29.05
CA TRP A 173 5.63 3.37 -29.61
C TRP A 173 7.11 3.09 -29.88
N LEU A 174 7.85 2.55 -28.90
CA LEU A 174 9.26 2.18 -29.06
C LEU A 174 9.46 1.23 -30.26
N ARG A 175 8.64 0.17 -30.33
CA ARG A 175 8.69 -0.79 -31.45
C ARG A 175 8.47 -0.10 -32.81
N LYS A 176 7.49 0.80 -32.92
CA LYS A 176 7.20 1.55 -34.16
C LYS A 176 8.37 2.45 -34.57
N GLN A 177 9.14 2.95 -33.61
CA GLN A 177 10.36 3.74 -33.88
C GLN A 177 11.61 2.89 -34.11
N GLY A 178 11.51 1.56 -34.04
CA GLY A 178 12.66 0.67 -34.15
C GLY A 178 13.57 0.67 -32.93
N ILE A 179 13.08 1.20 -31.79
CA ILE A 179 13.79 1.21 -30.51
C ILE A 179 13.51 -0.10 -29.77
N ALA A 180 14.54 -0.68 -29.15
CA ALA A 180 14.38 -1.91 -28.36
C ALA A 180 13.42 -1.71 -27.16
N ILE A 181 12.55 -2.69 -26.92
CA ILE A 181 11.66 -2.68 -25.76
C ILE A 181 12.47 -2.88 -24.49
N ARG A 182 12.57 -1.83 -23.68
CA ARG A 182 13.30 -1.79 -22.40
C ARG A 182 12.56 -0.88 -21.42
N ARG A 183 12.91 -0.98 -20.14
CA ARG A 183 12.41 -0.10 -19.06
C ARG A 183 13.59 0.45 -18.25
N ASN A 184 13.35 1.55 -17.57
CA ASN A 184 14.26 2.15 -16.59
C ASN A 184 15.64 2.54 -17.14
N VAL A 185 15.75 2.79 -18.45
CA VAL A 185 16.95 3.32 -19.10
C VAL A 185 16.65 4.68 -19.74
N PRO A 186 17.63 5.60 -19.77
CA PRO A 186 17.35 7.00 -20.17
C PRO A 186 16.74 7.16 -21.55
N ASP A 187 17.16 6.38 -22.55
CA ASP A 187 16.76 6.51 -23.95
C ASP A 187 15.31 6.08 -24.24
N VAL A 188 14.64 5.40 -23.32
CA VAL A 188 13.21 5.03 -23.45
C VAL A 188 12.29 5.85 -22.54
N GLN A 189 12.83 6.78 -21.76
CA GLN A 189 12.03 7.66 -20.88
C GLN A 189 11.51 8.88 -21.66
N PRO A 190 10.24 9.31 -21.45
CA PRO A 190 9.67 10.46 -22.15
C PRO A 190 10.50 11.74 -22.04
N LYS A 191 11.07 12.03 -20.86
CA LYS A 191 11.90 13.25 -20.66
C LYS A 191 13.12 13.35 -21.59
N ASN A 192 13.62 12.21 -22.04
CA ASN A 192 14.78 12.12 -22.94
C ASN A 192 14.35 11.83 -24.39
N ASN A 193 13.07 11.65 -24.63
CA ASN A 193 12.49 11.30 -25.93
C ASN A 193 11.31 12.24 -26.27
N PRO A 194 11.56 13.39 -26.95
CA PRO A 194 10.51 14.38 -27.22
C PRO A 194 9.31 13.83 -28.01
N GLY A 195 9.54 12.83 -28.88
CA GLY A 195 8.45 12.21 -29.64
C GLY A 195 7.53 11.38 -28.76
N LEU A 196 8.08 10.59 -27.82
CA LEU A 196 7.33 9.84 -26.83
C LEU A 196 6.60 10.80 -25.88
N MET A 197 7.27 11.83 -25.38
CA MET A 197 6.66 12.85 -24.53
C MET A 197 5.44 13.49 -25.20
N ALA A 198 5.56 13.92 -26.46
CA ALA A 198 4.44 14.53 -27.18
C ALA A 198 3.27 13.53 -27.37
N TYR A 199 3.59 12.28 -27.61
CA TYR A 199 2.60 11.21 -27.75
C TYR A 199 1.85 10.97 -26.43
N ASP A 200 2.58 10.82 -25.29
CA ASP A 200 1.99 10.64 -23.97
C ASP A 200 1.16 11.87 -23.54
N GLN A 201 1.67 13.08 -23.81
CA GLN A 201 0.93 14.32 -23.52
C GLN A 201 -0.41 14.39 -24.28
N ALA A 202 -0.44 13.93 -25.54
CA ALA A 202 -1.69 13.86 -26.29
C ALA A 202 -2.68 12.88 -25.66
N GLN A 203 -2.22 11.73 -25.19
CA GLN A 203 -3.02 10.71 -24.51
C GLN A 203 -3.52 11.18 -23.14
N VAL A 204 -2.66 11.75 -22.32
CA VAL A 204 -3.05 12.33 -21.02
C VAL A 204 -4.08 13.45 -21.22
N LYS A 205 -3.90 14.32 -22.22
CA LYS A 205 -4.90 15.33 -22.57
C LYS A 205 -6.25 14.70 -22.89
N GLU A 206 -6.29 13.63 -23.70
CA GLU A 206 -7.55 12.93 -24.00
C GLU A 206 -8.23 12.40 -22.75
N LEU A 207 -7.48 11.69 -21.88
CA LEU A 207 -8.01 11.13 -20.63
C LEU A 207 -8.52 12.20 -19.68
N MET A 208 -7.82 13.33 -19.57
CA MET A 208 -8.21 14.43 -18.68
C MET A 208 -9.30 15.36 -19.24
N THR A 209 -9.66 15.24 -20.51
CA THR A 209 -10.65 16.15 -21.13
C THR A 209 -11.90 15.47 -21.67
N LYS A 210 -11.84 14.16 -21.95
CA LYS A 210 -12.95 13.44 -22.59
C LYS A 210 -13.77 12.55 -21.63
N TYR A 211 -13.22 12.21 -20.45
CA TYR A 211 -13.78 11.21 -19.55
C TYR A 211 -14.44 11.79 -18.29
N GLY A 212 -14.76 13.09 -18.28
CA GLY A 212 -15.33 13.77 -17.12
C GLY A 212 -14.33 13.96 -15.98
N PRO A 213 -14.77 14.22 -14.74
CA PRO A 213 -13.88 14.43 -13.62
C PRO A 213 -13.07 13.18 -13.29
N VAL A 214 -11.74 13.30 -13.31
CA VAL A 214 -10.78 12.27 -12.85
C VAL A 214 -10.24 12.71 -11.49
N GLN A 215 -10.53 11.96 -10.45
CA GLN A 215 -10.19 12.36 -9.09
C GLN A 215 -8.76 12.00 -8.68
N VAL A 216 -8.20 10.91 -9.24
CA VAL A 216 -6.84 10.45 -8.94
C VAL A 216 -6.14 10.05 -10.24
N VAL A 217 -4.84 10.34 -10.34
CA VAL A 217 -3.99 9.87 -11.45
C VAL A 217 -2.75 9.18 -10.88
N PHE A 218 -2.41 8.06 -11.45
CA PHE A 218 -1.26 7.23 -11.10
C PHE A 218 -0.37 7.06 -12.34
N PHE A 219 0.81 7.68 -12.33
CA PHE A 219 1.80 7.54 -13.42
C PHE A 219 2.81 6.44 -13.07
N ASP A 220 2.76 5.32 -13.77
CA ASP A 220 3.71 4.22 -13.55
C ASP A 220 4.94 4.36 -14.44
N GLY A 221 5.83 5.24 -14.04
CA GLY A 221 7.06 5.59 -14.73
C GLY A 221 7.44 7.06 -14.53
N GLN A 222 8.26 7.58 -15.44
CA GLN A 222 8.73 8.96 -15.38
C GLN A 222 7.59 9.93 -15.73
N ALA A 223 7.14 10.71 -14.76
CA ALA A 223 5.91 11.51 -14.82
C ALA A 223 6.13 13.01 -15.07
N ASP A 224 7.38 13.49 -15.11
CA ASP A 224 7.68 14.91 -15.34
C ASP A 224 7.06 15.40 -16.65
N GLY A 225 6.39 16.55 -16.61
CA GLY A 225 5.67 17.12 -17.75
C GLY A 225 4.31 16.48 -18.06
N LEU A 226 4.00 15.29 -17.53
CA LEU A 226 2.69 14.65 -17.64
C LEU A 226 1.81 14.98 -16.43
N ARG A 227 2.36 14.93 -15.20
CA ARG A 227 1.63 15.35 -14.00
C ARG A 227 1.20 16.81 -14.05
N ASP A 228 2.08 17.70 -14.54
CA ASP A 228 1.76 19.11 -14.70
C ASP A 228 0.60 19.33 -15.70
N LEU A 229 0.57 18.51 -16.74
CA LEU A 229 -0.51 18.53 -17.71
C LEU A 229 -1.85 18.03 -17.11
N ALA A 230 -1.80 16.99 -16.26
CA ALA A 230 -2.98 16.52 -15.54
C ALA A 230 -3.58 17.62 -14.67
N TRP A 231 -2.79 18.30 -13.82
CA TRP A 231 -3.25 19.42 -13.01
C TRP A 231 -3.70 20.64 -13.83
N LYS A 232 -3.05 20.87 -14.97
CA LYS A 232 -3.47 21.95 -15.89
C LYS A 232 -4.91 21.76 -16.38
N PHE A 233 -5.29 20.54 -16.74
CA PHE A 233 -6.65 20.25 -17.23
C PHE A 233 -7.65 20.03 -16.10
N GLN A 234 -7.24 19.43 -15.00
CA GLN A 234 -8.07 19.18 -13.83
C GLN A 234 -7.32 19.51 -12.53
N PRO A 235 -7.36 20.77 -12.07
CA PRO A 235 -6.60 21.23 -10.90
C PRO A 235 -6.98 20.54 -9.56
N GLU A 236 -8.14 19.87 -9.52
CA GLU A 236 -8.63 19.14 -8.35
C GLU A 236 -8.18 17.68 -8.32
N THR A 237 -7.52 17.22 -9.38
CA THR A 237 -6.99 15.84 -9.44
C THR A 237 -5.85 15.65 -8.43
N VAL A 238 -5.86 14.54 -7.73
CA VAL A 238 -4.73 14.07 -6.93
C VAL A 238 -3.83 13.20 -7.81
N VAL A 239 -2.58 13.58 -7.98
CA VAL A 239 -1.58 12.71 -8.57
C VAL A 239 -0.97 11.90 -7.43
N SER A 240 -1.18 10.57 -7.45
CA SER A 240 -0.61 9.65 -6.45
C SER A 240 0.82 9.25 -6.84
N ARG A 241 1.04 8.20 -7.61
CA ARG A 241 2.39 7.92 -8.13
C ARG A 241 2.81 9.01 -9.12
N GLY A 242 4.00 9.54 -8.91
CA GLY A 242 4.53 10.71 -9.60
C GLY A 242 4.50 12.00 -8.77
N ALA A 243 3.82 12.03 -7.61
CA ALA A 243 3.79 13.18 -6.70
C ALA A 243 3.60 12.85 -5.22
N MET A 244 3.41 11.57 -4.88
CA MET A 244 3.30 11.06 -3.51
C MET A 244 4.07 9.74 -3.38
N GLN A 245 4.26 9.32 -2.13
CA GLN A 245 4.81 8.00 -1.83
C GLN A 245 3.78 6.91 -2.13
N THR A 246 4.18 5.91 -2.92
CA THR A 246 3.31 4.79 -3.31
C THR A 246 4.04 3.45 -3.15
N PRO A 247 4.28 2.99 -1.90
CA PRO A 247 4.86 1.68 -1.65
C PRO A 247 4.14 0.58 -2.43
N GLU A 248 4.91 -0.33 -3.03
CA GLU A 248 4.38 -1.38 -3.89
C GLU A 248 4.70 -2.76 -3.34
N GLN A 249 3.68 -3.62 -3.22
CA GLN A 249 3.72 -4.97 -2.68
C GLN A 249 4.12 -5.09 -1.19
N PHE A 250 4.12 -3.98 -0.46
CA PHE A 250 4.34 -4.00 1.00
C PHE A 250 3.66 -2.80 1.69
N VAL A 251 3.36 -2.99 2.97
CA VAL A 251 2.97 -1.89 3.86
C VAL A 251 4.22 -1.46 4.63
N PRO A 252 4.60 -0.18 4.60
CA PRO A 252 5.78 0.31 5.32
C PRO A 252 5.79 -0.10 6.79
N GLY A 253 6.97 -0.42 7.33
CA GLY A 253 7.13 -0.77 8.75
C GLY A 253 6.70 0.37 9.68
N MET A 254 6.93 1.62 9.25
CA MET A 254 6.65 2.86 9.97
C MET A 254 5.67 3.74 9.20
N PRO A 255 4.95 4.66 9.89
CA PRO A 255 4.19 5.72 9.22
C PRO A 255 5.10 6.57 8.31
N LEU A 256 4.64 6.87 7.10
CA LEU A 256 5.34 7.78 6.20
C LEU A 256 4.85 9.21 6.41
N LYS A 257 5.67 10.19 6.03
CA LYS A 257 5.28 11.60 6.09
C LYS A 257 4.27 11.94 5.00
N GLY A 258 3.25 12.69 5.36
CA GLY A 258 2.23 13.13 4.41
C GLY A 258 1.28 12.04 3.96
N PRO A 259 0.46 12.31 2.94
CA PRO A 259 -0.40 11.32 2.30
C PRO A 259 0.42 10.30 1.51
N TRP A 260 0.00 9.03 1.55
CA TRP A 260 0.62 7.94 0.80
C TRP A 260 -0.37 6.81 0.53
N GLU A 261 -0.04 5.96 -0.43
CA GLU A 261 -0.90 4.88 -0.88
C GLU A 261 -0.08 3.59 -1.07
N ALA A 262 -0.41 2.52 -0.37
CA ALA A 262 0.16 1.20 -0.61
C ALA A 262 -0.64 0.47 -1.69
N ASN A 263 0.01 0.05 -2.75
CA ASN A 263 -0.63 -0.73 -3.81
C ASN A 263 -0.16 -2.19 -3.74
N LEU A 264 -1.12 -3.11 -3.58
CA LEU A 264 -0.90 -4.51 -3.24
C LEU A 264 -1.83 -5.41 -4.05
N THR A 265 -1.30 -6.50 -4.58
CA THR A 265 -2.11 -7.50 -5.28
C THR A 265 -2.90 -8.37 -4.31
N MET A 266 -4.11 -8.75 -4.69
CA MET A 266 -4.88 -9.76 -3.98
C MET A 266 -4.26 -11.15 -4.18
N GLY A 267 -3.83 -11.46 -5.40
CA GLY A 267 -3.09 -12.66 -5.77
C GLY A 267 -1.58 -12.45 -5.81
N GLN A 268 -0.89 -13.24 -6.62
CA GLN A 268 0.56 -13.16 -6.83
C GLN A 268 0.95 -12.23 -7.98
N SER A 269 0.02 -11.91 -8.88
CA SER A 269 0.24 -11.09 -10.06
C SER A 269 -0.71 -9.89 -10.09
N TRP A 270 -0.34 -8.84 -10.81
CA TRP A 270 -1.18 -7.68 -11.07
C TRP A 270 -2.37 -8.01 -11.96
N MET A 271 -2.21 -8.85 -12.94
CA MET A 271 -3.26 -9.27 -13.86
C MET A 271 -3.67 -10.72 -13.58
N TYR A 272 -4.91 -11.09 -13.95
CA TYR A 272 -5.41 -12.45 -13.81
C TYR A 272 -4.43 -13.49 -14.37
N GLN A 273 -4.13 -14.48 -13.55
CA GLN A 273 -3.37 -15.67 -13.93
C GLN A 273 -4.31 -16.88 -13.97
N PRO A 274 -4.40 -17.59 -15.09
CA PRO A 274 -5.28 -18.77 -15.21
C PRO A 274 -4.77 -19.99 -14.46
N GLN A 275 -3.50 -20.00 -14.07
CA GLN A 275 -2.84 -21.13 -13.40
C GLN A 275 -2.07 -20.63 -12.18
N ASP A 276 -2.15 -21.41 -11.11
CA ASP A 276 -1.33 -21.28 -9.89
C ASP A 276 -1.40 -19.92 -9.18
N ASP A 277 -2.44 -19.11 -9.42
CA ASP A 277 -2.62 -17.87 -8.66
C ASP A 277 -3.15 -18.20 -7.25
N VAL A 278 -2.42 -17.76 -6.24
CA VAL A 278 -2.76 -17.96 -4.83
C VAL A 278 -3.22 -16.63 -4.25
N TYR A 279 -4.52 -16.54 -3.99
CA TYR A 279 -5.12 -15.35 -3.39
C TYR A 279 -4.92 -15.33 -1.87
N LYS A 280 -4.57 -14.17 -1.34
CA LYS A 280 -4.47 -13.94 0.10
C LYS A 280 -5.82 -14.25 0.78
N PRO A 281 -5.81 -14.85 1.96
CA PRO A 281 -7.03 -14.98 2.77
C PRO A 281 -7.63 -13.62 3.11
N THR A 282 -8.94 -13.54 3.24
CA THR A 282 -9.64 -12.28 3.57
C THR A 282 -9.13 -11.64 4.84
N ARG A 283 -8.77 -12.43 5.86
CA ARG A 283 -8.17 -11.92 7.10
C ARG A 283 -6.87 -11.15 6.83
N ASP A 284 -6.01 -11.66 5.95
CA ASP A 284 -4.75 -11.01 5.60
C ASP A 284 -4.99 -9.72 4.80
N LEU A 285 -6.01 -9.70 3.92
CA LEU A 285 -6.42 -8.51 3.19
C LEU A 285 -6.96 -7.42 4.13
N LEU A 286 -7.78 -7.79 5.12
CA LEU A 286 -8.25 -6.88 6.17
C LEU A 286 -7.08 -6.37 7.00
N LYS A 287 -6.11 -7.25 7.33
CA LYS A 287 -4.87 -6.86 8.04
C LYS A 287 -4.08 -5.82 7.26
N LEU A 288 -3.88 -6.00 5.97
CA LEU A 288 -3.24 -5.00 5.10
C LEU A 288 -4.00 -3.67 5.13
N LEU A 289 -5.34 -3.69 5.11
CA LEU A 289 -6.17 -2.50 5.14
C LEU A 289 -5.99 -1.72 6.45
N PHE A 290 -6.26 -2.33 7.61
CA PHE A 290 -6.19 -1.59 8.86
C PHE A 290 -4.74 -1.24 9.28
N GLN A 291 -3.73 -2.05 8.95
CA GLN A 291 -2.33 -1.69 9.16
C GLN A 291 -1.94 -0.46 8.35
N THR A 292 -2.35 -0.39 7.09
CA THR A 292 -2.13 0.78 6.24
C THR A 292 -2.79 2.01 6.84
N ARG A 293 -4.03 1.88 7.32
CA ARG A 293 -4.77 2.98 7.97
C ARG A 293 -4.14 3.42 9.29
N ALA A 294 -3.73 2.49 10.14
CA ALA A 294 -3.03 2.78 11.39
C ALA A 294 -1.72 3.55 11.17
N LYS A 295 -1.09 3.38 10.01
CA LYS A 295 0.13 4.09 9.59
C LYS A 295 -0.15 5.34 8.75
N GLY A 296 -1.42 5.69 8.51
CA GLY A 296 -1.84 6.94 7.86
C GLY A 296 -1.93 6.91 6.33
N GLY A 297 -1.76 5.74 5.70
CA GLY A 297 -1.88 5.54 4.26
C GLY A 297 -3.25 5.08 3.80
N ASN A 298 -3.47 5.03 2.49
CA ASN A 298 -4.58 4.35 1.84
C ASN A 298 -4.13 3.00 1.28
N LEU A 299 -4.99 2.00 1.35
CA LEU A 299 -4.78 0.74 0.63
C LEU A 299 -5.42 0.82 -0.76
N LEU A 300 -4.65 0.58 -1.80
CA LEU A 300 -5.10 0.34 -3.16
C LEU A 300 -4.92 -1.15 -3.46
N LEU A 301 -6.02 -1.93 -3.32
CA LEU A 301 -6.01 -3.38 -3.48
C LEU A 301 -6.30 -3.76 -4.92
N ASP A 302 -5.43 -4.55 -5.51
CA ASP A 302 -5.51 -4.91 -6.92
C ASP A 302 -6.30 -6.19 -7.18
N ILE A 303 -7.09 -6.14 -8.25
CA ILE A 303 -7.78 -7.28 -8.88
C ILE A 303 -7.47 -7.35 -10.37
N GLY A 304 -7.51 -8.56 -10.91
CA GLY A 304 -7.33 -8.84 -12.34
C GLY A 304 -8.55 -9.54 -12.94
N PRO A 305 -9.38 -8.85 -13.74
CA PRO A 305 -10.45 -9.53 -14.49
C PRO A 305 -9.92 -10.53 -15.52
N LYS A 306 -10.72 -11.58 -15.79
CA LYS A 306 -10.45 -12.59 -16.81
C LYS A 306 -10.53 -12.03 -18.24
N ALA A 307 -10.02 -12.77 -19.22
CA ALA A 307 -10.08 -12.38 -20.63
C ALA A 307 -11.51 -12.16 -21.15
N ASN A 308 -12.50 -12.87 -20.60
CA ASN A 308 -13.91 -12.71 -20.95
C ASN A 308 -14.59 -11.52 -20.27
N GLY A 309 -13.89 -10.80 -19.34
CA GLY A 309 -14.42 -9.65 -18.62
C GLY A 309 -15.11 -9.96 -17.29
N GLU A 310 -15.06 -11.20 -16.79
CA GLU A 310 -15.53 -11.56 -15.45
C GLU A 310 -14.45 -11.28 -14.41
N ILE A 311 -14.84 -10.86 -13.20
CA ILE A 311 -13.97 -10.94 -12.03
C ILE A 311 -13.87 -12.41 -11.60
N PRO A 312 -12.67 -12.96 -11.32
CA PRO A 312 -12.53 -14.31 -10.77
C PRO A 312 -13.37 -14.51 -9.50
N SER A 313 -14.04 -15.66 -9.37
CA SER A 313 -14.90 -15.98 -8.23
C SER A 313 -14.17 -15.83 -6.89
N GLU A 314 -12.90 -16.23 -6.85
CA GLU A 314 -12.07 -16.15 -5.64
C GLU A 314 -11.79 -14.68 -5.23
N GLN A 315 -11.63 -13.78 -6.20
CA GLN A 315 -11.49 -12.34 -5.91
C GLN A 315 -12.82 -11.73 -5.50
N GLU A 316 -13.93 -12.14 -6.15
CA GLU A 316 -15.28 -11.71 -5.78
C GLU A 316 -15.63 -12.11 -4.35
N ASP A 317 -15.36 -13.35 -3.96
CA ASP A 317 -15.62 -13.86 -2.60
C ASP A 317 -14.86 -13.05 -1.55
N ARG A 318 -13.55 -12.77 -1.76
CA ARG A 318 -12.77 -11.94 -0.84
C ARG A 318 -13.32 -10.52 -0.71
N LEU A 319 -13.73 -9.91 -1.82
CA LEU A 319 -14.33 -8.57 -1.78
C LEU A 319 -15.67 -8.57 -1.04
N ARG A 320 -16.49 -9.61 -1.18
CA ARG A 320 -17.75 -9.76 -0.42
C ARG A 320 -17.51 -9.96 1.08
N GLU A 321 -16.54 -10.81 1.43
CA GLU A 321 -16.15 -11.03 2.83
C GLU A 321 -15.54 -9.78 3.47
N MET A 322 -14.68 -9.04 2.75
CA MET A 322 -14.22 -7.73 3.20
C MET A 322 -15.39 -6.78 3.41
N GLY A 323 -16.38 -6.79 2.49
CA GLY A 323 -17.59 -5.99 2.59
C GLY A 323 -18.42 -6.29 3.84
N LEU A 324 -18.54 -7.55 4.23
CA LEU A 324 -19.19 -7.94 5.48
C LEU A 324 -18.49 -7.28 6.69
N TRP A 325 -17.17 -7.36 6.77
CA TRP A 325 -16.41 -6.72 7.84
C TRP A 325 -16.54 -5.18 7.79
N MET A 326 -16.45 -4.59 6.59
CA MET A 326 -16.56 -3.15 6.39
C MET A 326 -17.94 -2.60 6.72
N SER A 327 -19.02 -3.38 6.54
CA SER A 327 -20.37 -2.96 6.90
C SER A 327 -20.54 -2.72 8.40
N VAL A 328 -19.70 -3.35 9.22
CA VAL A 328 -19.71 -3.22 10.68
C VAL A 328 -18.65 -2.23 11.16
N ASN A 329 -17.46 -2.23 10.53
CA ASN A 329 -16.26 -1.63 11.10
C ASN A 329 -15.71 -0.44 10.27
N SER A 330 -16.43 0.07 9.28
CA SER A 330 -15.92 1.10 8.36
C SER A 330 -15.50 2.41 9.05
N ASP A 331 -16.02 2.71 10.24
CA ASP A 331 -15.67 3.90 11.00
C ASP A 331 -14.19 3.94 11.40
N CYS A 332 -13.56 2.76 11.61
CA CYS A 332 -12.12 2.69 11.89
C CYS A 332 -11.23 2.81 10.65
N ILE A 333 -11.83 2.92 9.45
CA ILE A 333 -11.12 2.96 8.14
C ILE A 333 -11.22 4.34 7.49
N TYR A 334 -12.42 4.95 7.44
CA TYR A 334 -12.64 6.22 6.75
C TYR A 334 -12.47 7.41 7.69
N GLY A 335 -11.91 8.52 7.17
CA GLY A 335 -11.75 9.76 7.94
C GLY A 335 -10.90 9.60 9.20
N VAL A 336 -10.00 8.64 9.23
CA VAL A 336 -9.13 8.37 10.40
C VAL A 336 -7.70 8.83 10.16
N ARG A 337 -6.98 8.96 11.26
CA ARG A 337 -5.56 9.32 11.34
C ARG A 337 -4.83 8.33 12.26
N PRO A 338 -3.50 8.24 12.19
CA PRO A 338 -2.71 7.46 13.14
C PRO A 338 -2.95 7.90 14.59
N TRP A 339 -2.95 6.93 15.48
CA TRP A 339 -2.78 7.18 16.91
C TRP A 339 -1.31 7.50 17.24
N VAL A 340 -1.00 7.77 18.47
CA VAL A 340 0.38 8.01 18.96
C VAL A 340 1.31 6.82 18.70
N ILE A 341 0.78 5.61 18.69
CA ILE A 341 1.45 4.38 18.23
C ILE A 341 0.56 3.64 17.23
N THR A 342 1.14 2.83 16.38
CA THR A 342 0.37 2.06 15.37
C THR A 342 -0.36 0.87 15.98
N ASN A 343 0.24 0.22 16.96
CA ASN A 343 -0.30 -1.00 17.58
C ASN A 343 0.36 -1.33 18.93
N GLU A 344 -0.32 -2.10 19.73
CA GLU A 344 0.16 -2.80 20.91
C GLU A 344 -0.05 -4.30 20.74
N GLY A 345 1.03 -5.05 20.45
CA GLY A 345 0.90 -6.45 20.06
C GLY A 345 0.00 -6.60 18.85
N ASP A 346 -1.07 -7.38 18.99
CA ASP A 346 -2.05 -7.62 17.93
C ASP A 346 -3.20 -6.58 17.90
N THR A 347 -3.23 -5.61 18.81
CA THR A 347 -4.22 -4.53 18.81
C THR A 347 -3.71 -3.33 18.03
N TRP A 348 -4.36 -2.98 16.93
CA TRP A 348 -4.02 -1.86 16.05
C TRP A 348 -4.90 -0.65 16.34
N PHE A 349 -4.38 0.55 16.05
CA PHE A 349 -5.07 1.79 16.39
C PHE A 349 -5.27 2.71 15.19
N THR A 350 -6.48 3.24 15.08
CA THR A 350 -6.78 4.42 14.27
C THR A 350 -7.58 5.41 15.11
N LYS A 351 -7.48 6.70 14.79
CA LYS A 351 -8.19 7.76 15.50
C LYS A 351 -9.06 8.54 14.52
N SER A 352 -10.29 8.89 14.89
CA SER A 352 -11.09 9.87 14.11
C SER A 352 -10.31 11.18 13.95
N LYS A 353 -10.35 11.77 12.75
CA LYS A 353 -9.66 13.04 12.49
C LYS A 353 -10.28 14.22 13.24
N ASP A 354 -11.60 14.20 13.39
CA ASP A 354 -12.39 15.33 13.87
C ASP A 354 -12.85 15.18 15.33
N GLU A 355 -12.69 13.99 15.93
CA GLU A 355 -13.15 13.66 17.28
C GLU A 355 -12.01 13.07 18.13
N ASP A 356 -12.20 13.03 19.44
CA ASP A 356 -11.33 12.33 20.40
C ASP A 356 -11.67 10.84 20.53
N THR A 357 -12.06 10.24 19.42
CA THR A 357 -12.47 8.83 19.32
C THR A 357 -11.33 7.98 18.81
N LEU A 358 -10.97 6.96 19.56
CA LEU A 358 -10.00 5.93 19.22
C LEU A 358 -10.71 4.66 18.79
N TYR A 359 -10.21 4.00 17.78
CA TYR A 359 -10.60 2.66 17.37
C TYR A 359 -9.46 1.69 17.68
N ALA A 360 -9.72 0.69 18.53
CA ALA A 360 -8.80 -0.39 18.84
C ALA A 360 -9.23 -1.66 18.11
N ILE A 361 -8.43 -2.10 17.15
CA ILE A 361 -8.71 -3.23 16.24
C ILE A 361 -7.97 -4.44 16.76
N ASP A 362 -8.68 -5.37 17.40
CA ASP A 362 -8.09 -6.61 17.93
C ASP A 362 -7.96 -7.67 16.83
N ASP A 363 -6.73 -7.87 16.33
CA ASP A 363 -6.34 -8.89 15.34
C ASP A 363 -5.69 -10.11 16.00
N SER A 364 -6.00 -10.40 17.25
CA SER A 364 -5.43 -11.57 17.94
C SER A 364 -5.75 -12.87 17.21
N SER A 365 -4.81 -13.82 17.24
CA SER A 365 -4.97 -15.14 16.61
C SER A 365 -6.08 -15.98 17.25
N THR A 366 -6.46 -15.69 18.50
CA THR A 366 -7.59 -16.31 19.16
C THR A 366 -8.90 -15.63 18.70
N PRO A 367 -9.78 -16.32 17.98
CA PRO A 367 -11.04 -15.74 17.52
C PRO A 367 -11.93 -15.26 18.68
N TRP A 368 -12.66 -14.18 18.44
CA TRP A 368 -13.75 -13.81 19.34
C TRP A 368 -14.87 -14.85 19.24
N VAL A 369 -15.40 -15.24 20.40
CA VAL A 369 -16.53 -16.17 20.48
C VAL A 369 -17.76 -15.39 20.92
N PHE A 370 -18.84 -15.49 20.17
CA PHE A 370 -20.13 -14.89 20.49
C PHE A 370 -20.54 -15.19 21.94
N GLY A 371 -20.90 -14.16 22.68
CA GLY A 371 -21.32 -14.24 24.07
C GLY A 371 -20.20 -14.56 25.07
N LYS A 372 -18.93 -14.44 24.70
CA LYS A 372 -17.80 -14.61 25.61
C LYS A 372 -17.06 -13.30 25.82
N TRP A 373 -16.72 -13.07 27.09
CA TRP A 373 -15.93 -11.92 27.51
C TRP A 373 -14.46 -12.05 27.12
N ARG A 374 -13.86 -10.90 26.82
CA ARG A 374 -12.41 -10.76 26.56
C ARG A 374 -11.88 -9.53 27.28
N ASP A 375 -10.70 -9.67 27.85
CA ASP A 375 -9.96 -8.58 28.47
C ASP A 375 -8.89 -8.06 27.52
N LEU A 376 -8.80 -6.73 27.42
CA LEU A 376 -7.79 -6.01 26.63
C LEU A 376 -7.14 -4.98 27.55
N ILE A 377 -5.81 -4.81 27.43
CA ILE A 377 -5.05 -3.78 28.15
C ILE A 377 -4.43 -2.85 27.10
N LEU A 378 -4.84 -1.58 27.10
CA LEU A 378 -4.40 -0.56 26.16
C LEU A 378 -3.48 0.42 26.88
N LYS A 379 -2.17 0.23 26.75
CA LYS A 379 -1.14 0.96 27.50
C LYS A 379 -0.94 2.38 27.01
N SER A 380 -1.19 2.65 25.72
CA SER A 380 -1.06 3.96 25.10
C SER A 380 -2.28 4.86 25.32
N VAL A 381 -3.32 4.35 25.98
CA VAL A 381 -4.61 5.02 26.11
C VAL A 381 -4.86 5.49 27.54
N LYS A 382 -5.15 6.77 27.71
CA LYS A 382 -5.55 7.37 28.97
C LYS A 382 -7.03 7.77 28.90
N ALA A 383 -7.84 7.14 29.74
CA ALA A 383 -9.26 7.46 29.87
C ALA A 383 -9.48 8.81 30.59
N THR A 384 -10.61 9.42 30.31
CA THR A 384 -11.17 10.57 31.04
C THR A 384 -12.42 10.14 31.81
N LYS A 385 -13.02 11.05 32.59
CA LYS A 385 -14.30 10.76 33.27
C LYS A 385 -15.47 10.51 32.31
N ASP A 386 -15.36 11.00 31.08
CA ASP A 386 -16.39 10.94 30.05
C ASP A 386 -16.14 9.82 29.01
N THR A 387 -15.12 8.97 29.25
CA THR A 387 -14.78 7.86 28.37
C THR A 387 -15.90 6.84 28.29
N GLU A 388 -16.28 6.49 27.06
CA GLU A 388 -17.21 5.42 26.76
C GLU A 388 -16.56 4.38 25.87
N VAL A 389 -16.86 3.10 26.10
CA VAL A 389 -16.37 1.97 25.28
C VAL A 389 -17.57 1.24 24.69
N SER A 390 -17.49 0.95 23.39
CA SER A 390 -18.45 0.11 22.68
C SER A 390 -17.75 -0.79 21.69
N VAL A 391 -18.39 -1.89 21.30
CA VAL A 391 -17.96 -2.72 20.16
C VAL A 391 -18.66 -2.18 18.92
N LEU A 392 -17.92 -1.96 17.83
CA LEU A 392 -18.53 -1.46 16.59
C LEU A 392 -19.56 -2.45 16.05
N GLY A 393 -20.68 -1.91 15.56
CA GLY A 393 -21.79 -2.68 15.04
C GLY A 393 -22.77 -3.18 16.10
N GLU A 394 -22.48 -3.00 17.39
CA GLU A 394 -23.35 -3.45 18.48
C GLU A 394 -24.15 -2.30 19.11
N ASN A 395 -25.37 -2.61 19.52
CA ASN A 395 -26.20 -1.67 20.27
C ASN A 395 -25.85 -1.65 21.78
N GLY A 396 -25.05 -2.61 22.25
CA GLY A 396 -24.59 -2.75 23.63
C GLY A 396 -25.67 -3.16 24.63
N ARG A 397 -26.83 -3.64 24.19
CA ARG A 397 -28.00 -3.93 25.07
C ARG A 397 -28.47 -5.37 25.02
N ASP A 398 -28.31 -6.04 23.91
CA ASP A 398 -28.92 -7.32 23.66
C ASP A 398 -27.89 -8.38 23.27
N LEU A 399 -27.96 -9.54 23.89
CA LEU A 399 -27.27 -10.75 23.49
C LEU A 399 -28.33 -11.77 23.04
N GLU A 400 -28.29 -12.15 21.73
CA GLU A 400 -29.23 -13.13 21.18
C GLU A 400 -29.26 -14.41 22.04
N TYR A 401 -30.45 -14.91 22.34
CA TYR A 401 -30.71 -16.06 23.19
C TYR A 401 -30.34 -15.94 24.69
N GLN A 402 -29.82 -14.80 25.14
CA GLN A 402 -29.48 -14.53 26.54
C GLN A 402 -29.94 -13.12 26.97
N PRO A 403 -31.25 -12.83 26.96
CA PRO A 403 -31.77 -11.48 27.14
C PRO A 403 -31.58 -10.91 28.57
N THR A 404 -31.14 -11.72 29.51
CA THR A 404 -30.84 -11.30 30.90
C THR A 404 -29.38 -10.91 31.10
N VAL A 405 -28.52 -11.17 30.10
CA VAL A 405 -27.10 -10.79 30.14
C VAL A 405 -26.97 -9.35 29.63
N ASN A 406 -26.30 -8.51 30.39
CA ASN A 406 -25.91 -7.17 29.93
C ASN A 406 -24.56 -7.26 29.21
N PRO A 407 -24.49 -7.08 27.88
CA PRO A 407 -23.27 -7.21 27.12
C PRO A 407 -22.42 -5.92 27.06
N LEU A 408 -22.84 -4.84 27.74
CA LEU A 408 -22.12 -3.56 27.71
C LEU A 408 -20.67 -3.74 28.15
N PRO A 409 -19.71 -3.27 27.37
CA PRO A 409 -18.32 -3.24 27.79
C PRO A 409 -18.15 -2.44 29.08
N THR A 410 -17.22 -2.87 29.91
CA THR A 410 -16.78 -2.13 31.10
C THR A 410 -15.30 -1.82 30.98
N TRP A 411 -14.87 -0.77 31.66
CA TRP A 411 -13.46 -0.40 31.64
C TRP A 411 -13.01 0.16 32.99
N LYS A 412 -11.68 0.09 33.22
CA LYS A 412 -11.03 0.63 34.40
C LYS A 412 -9.65 1.14 34.01
N MET A 413 -9.27 2.32 34.49
CA MET A 413 -7.91 2.83 34.34
C MET A 413 -7.04 2.26 35.46
N GLU A 414 -5.98 1.55 35.11
CA GLU A 414 -4.99 0.99 36.04
C GLU A 414 -3.59 1.57 35.75
N SER A 415 -2.60 1.21 36.57
CA SER A 415 -1.25 1.75 36.44
C SER A 415 -0.51 1.30 35.16
N ASP A 416 -0.94 0.19 34.57
CA ASP A 416 -0.38 -0.43 33.36
C ASP A 416 -1.18 -0.12 32.07
N GLY A 417 -2.29 0.64 32.17
CA GLY A 417 -3.08 1.06 31.03
C GLY A 417 -4.59 1.08 31.28
N LEU A 418 -5.33 1.27 30.20
CA LEU A 418 -6.78 1.15 30.17
C LEU A 418 -7.17 -0.33 30.02
N HIS A 419 -7.74 -0.91 31.08
CA HIS A 419 -8.31 -2.25 31.03
C HIS A 419 -9.73 -2.19 30.51
N VAL A 420 -10.03 -2.95 29.45
CA VAL A 420 -11.35 -3.05 28.83
C VAL A 420 -11.80 -4.51 28.89
N HIS A 421 -13.00 -4.73 29.42
CA HIS A 421 -13.70 -6.00 29.45
C HIS A 421 -14.88 -5.94 28.50
N ALA A 422 -14.81 -6.61 27.35
CA ALA A 422 -15.77 -6.52 26.26
C ALA A 422 -16.23 -7.91 25.77
N MET A 423 -17.40 -7.95 25.16
CA MET A 423 -18.01 -9.16 24.63
C MET A 423 -18.45 -8.92 23.20
N LEU A 424 -18.30 -9.90 22.33
CA LEU A 424 -18.97 -9.91 21.02
C LEU A 424 -20.41 -10.40 21.23
N ALA A 425 -21.36 -9.49 21.22
CA ALA A 425 -22.79 -9.76 21.40
C ALA A 425 -23.56 -9.88 20.08
N GLN A 426 -22.96 -9.49 18.96
CA GLN A 426 -23.52 -9.60 17.62
C GLN A 426 -23.13 -10.95 16.99
N ARG A 427 -24.14 -11.69 16.54
CA ARG A 427 -23.92 -12.97 15.84
C ARG A 427 -23.75 -12.73 14.35
N LEU A 428 -22.50 -12.63 13.90
CA LEU A 428 -22.15 -12.40 12.50
C LEU A 428 -21.93 -13.68 11.69
N GLN A 429 -21.77 -14.84 12.37
CA GLN A 429 -21.60 -16.16 11.76
C GLN A 429 -22.31 -17.25 12.56
N ASP A 430 -22.79 -18.29 11.87
CA ASP A 430 -23.53 -19.40 12.48
C ASP A 430 -22.68 -20.30 13.37
N ASN A 431 -21.37 -20.35 13.16
CA ASN A 431 -20.45 -21.14 13.96
C ASN A 431 -20.06 -20.51 15.33
N TYR A 432 -20.66 -19.38 15.68
CA TYR A 432 -20.39 -18.61 16.91
C TYR A 432 -18.95 -18.13 17.09
N LYS A 433 -18.10 -18.27 16.07
CA LYS A 433 -16.73 -17.77 16.06
C LYS A 433 -16.60 -16.73 14.96
N TRP A 434 -16.15 -15.55 15.34
CA TRP A 434 -15.83 -14.50 14.41
C TRP A 434 -14.36 -14.59 14.03
N GLY A 435 -14.07 -14.93 12.79
CA GLY A 435 -12.69 -15.15 12.29
C GLY A 435 -11.94 -13.88 11.94
N TYR A 436 -12.58 -12.70 12.01
CA TYR A 436 -12.02 -11.43 11.63
C TYR A 436 -11.81 -10.52 12.85
N PRO A 437 -11.00 -9.44 12.72
CA PRO A 437 -10.78 -8.49 13.80
C PRO A 437 -12.07 -7.89 14.34
N VAL A 438 -12.13 -7.70 15.66
CA VAL A 438 -13.20 -6.97 16.34
C VAL A 438 -12.69 -5.58 16.70
N VAL A 439 -13.53 -4.57 16.54
CA VAL A 439 -13.13 -3.19 16.76
C VAL A 439 -13.86 -2.59 17.95
N LEU A 440 -13.10 -2.09 18.90
CA LEU A 440 -13.62 -1.26 19.98
C LEU A 440 -13.59 0.21 19.56
N ARG A 441 -14.69 0.92 19.77
CA ARG A 441 -14.78 2.38 19.71
C ARG A 441 -14.66 2.92 21.13
N ILE A 442 -13.69 3.80 21.36
CA ILE A 442 -13.38 4.37 22.67
C ILE A 442 -13.38 5.88 22.53
N THR A 443 -14.34 6.57 23.13
CA THR A 443 -14.48 8.02 23.03
C THR A 443 -13.83 8.74 24.22
N HIS A 444 -13.57 10.03 24.06
CA HIS A 444 -13.03 10.93 25.11
C HIS A 444 -11.75 10.41 25.77
N VAL A 445 -10.82 9.96 24.93
CA VAL A 445 -9.51 9.47 25.37
C VAL A 445 -8.38 10.41 24.95
N LYS A 446 -7.27 10.27 25.65
CA LYS A 446 -6.00 10.96 25.35
C LYS A 446 -4.86 9.95 25.26
N PRO A 447 -3.75 10.27 24.57
CA PRO A 447 -2.53 9.50 24.70
C PRO A 447 -2.09 9.39 26.16
N ALA A 448 -1.65 8.21 26.58
CA ALA A 448 -1.10 7.99 27.92
C ALA A 448 0.31 8.56 28.05
N PHE A 449 0.98 8.83 26.94
CA PHE A 449 2.32 9.41 26.87
C PHE A 449 2.48 10.22 25.58
N GLU A 450 3.49 11.09 25.57
CA GLU A 450 3.95 11.79 24.35
C GLU A 450 5.10 11.00 23.75
N PRO A 451 5.13 10.74 22.44
CA PRO A 451 6.24 10.04 21.80
C PRO A 451 7.52 10.84 21.85
N PRO A 452 8.68 10.22 22.10
CA PRO A 452 9.97 10.86 21.94
C PRO A 452 10.17 11.39 20.51
N GLN A 453 11.04 12.38 20.35
CA GLN A 453 11.38 12.91 19.03
C GLN A 453 12.89 12.84 18.81
N VAL A 454 13.28 12.37 17.64
CA VAL A 454 14.69 12.22 17.26
C VAL A 454 14.93 12.76 15.85
N ARG A 455 16.11 13.32 15.64
CA ARG A 455 16.58 13.80 14.36
C ARG A 455 17.90 13.11 14.02
N THR A 456 18.00 12.56 12.82
CA THR A 456 19.28 12.13 12.25
C THR A 456 20.03 13.36 11.74
N VAL A 457 21.29 13.48 12.09
CA VAL A 457 22.18 14.57 11.69
C VAL A 457 23.22 14.00 10.74
N ALA A 458 23.70 14.81 9.78
CA ALA A 458 24.74 14.38 8.86
C ALA A 458 25.94 13.79 9.59
N SER A 459 26.46 12.69 9.10
CA SER A 459 27.67 12.06 9.64
C SER A 459 28.93 12.90 9.40
N VAL A 460 30.00 12.56 10.07
CA VAL A 460 31.31 13.24 9.93
C VAL A 460 32.39 12.18 9.79
N ALA A 461 33.20 12.26 8.73
CA ALA A 461 34.38 11.42 8.56
C ALA A 461 35.43 11.76 9.62
N ALA A 462 35.78 10.81 10.47
CA ALA A 462 36.85 10.93 11.46
C ALA A 462 38.21 10.50 10.90
N SER A 463 38.23 9.54 9.98
CA SER A 463 39.41 9.05 9.27
C SER A 463 38.99 8.43 7.92
N PRO A 464 39.94 8.02 7.04
CA PRO A 464 39.58 7.32 5.80
C PRO A 464 38.81 6.00 5.97
N SER A 465 38.73 5.44 7.16
CA SER A 465 38.01 4.19 7.42
C SER A 465 36.99 4.29 8.56
N THR A 466 36.80 5.49 9.14
CA THR A 466 35.94 5.70 10.31
C THR A 466 34.95 6.83 10.06
N GLU A 467 33.67 6.56 10.29
CA GLU A 467 32.57 7.52 10.18
C GLU A 467 31.85 7.68 11.51
N ILE A 468 31.57 8.90 11.91
CA ILE A 468 30.81 9.21 13.12
C ILE A 468 29.36 9.48 12.73
N LEU A 469 28.46 8.58 13.07
CA LEU A 469 27.01 8.76 12.96
C LEU A 469 26.55 9.72 14.06
N ARG A 470 25.59 10.57 13.73
CA ARG A 470 25.11 11.63 14.67
C ARG A 470 23.59 11.68 14.70
N GLY A 471 23.04 11.78 15.90
CA GLY A 471 21.61 11.97 16.16
C GLY A 471 21.37 12.95 17.28
N ASP A 472 20.22 13.62 17.25
CA ASP A 472 19.75 14.50 18.32
C ASP A 472 18.42 13.96 18.85
N LEU A 473 18.38 13.55 20.11
CA LEU A 473 17.14 13.32 20.84
C LEU A 473 16.59 14.68 21.28
N THR A 474 15.54 15.15 20.61
CA THR A 474 14.99 16.50 20.80
C THR A 474 13.87 16.55 21.83
N ASP A 475 13.23 15.41 22.12
CA ASP A 475 12.18 15.27 23.12
C ASP A 475 12.21 13.85 23.72
N MET A 476 12.09 13.76 25.04
CA MET A 476 12.02 12.49 25.79
C MET A 476 10.62 11.86 25.76
N GLY A 477 9.59 12.59 25.31
CA GLY A 477 8.22 12.11 25.30
C GLY A 477 7.71 11.66 26.68
N ALA A 478 8.06 12.39 27.74
CA ALA A 478 7.76 12.05 29.14
C ALA A 478 8.34 10.71 29.63
N SER A 479 9.26 10.12 28.91
CA SER A 479 9.97 8.88 29.34
C SER A 479 11.12 9.23 30.27
N PRO A 480 11.30 8.48 31.39
CA PRO A 480 12.40 8.73 32.32
C PRO A 480 13.76 8.30 31.74
N HIS A 481 13.76 7.37 30.82
CA HIS A 481 14.93 6.88 30.09
C HIS A 481 14.53 6.32 28.75
N LEU A 482 15.42 6.38 27.79
CA LEU A 482 15.25 5.84 26.42
C LEU A 482 16.56 5.23 25.98
N ASP A 483 16.49 4.21 25.13
CA ASP A 483 17.67 3.66 24.48
C ASP A 483 17.80 4.26 23.07
N VAL A 484 18.97 4.84 22.77
CA VAL A 484 19.26 5.50 21.51
C VAL A 484 20.41 4.80 20.77
N GLY A 485 20.42 4.90 19.45
CA GLY A 485 21.46 4.36 18.60
C GLY A 485 21.19 4.64 17.13
N PHE A 486 21.71 3.78 16.25
CA PHE A 486 21.57 3.95 14.81
C PHE A 486 21.30 2.61 14.12
N GLU A 487 20.71 2.68 12.95
CA GLU A 487 20.73 1.62 11.96
C GLU A 487 21.35 2.17 10.68
N TYR A 488 22.18 1.35 10.00
CA TYR A 488 22.85 1.72 8.75
C TYR A 488 22.87 0.57 7.76
N ARG A 489 23.02 0.88 6.48
CA ARG A 489 23.16 -0.13 5.42
C ARG A 489 23.93 0.43 4.23
N SER A 490 24.55 -0.44 3.43
CA SER A 490 25.14 -0.09 2.15
C SER A 490 24.05 0.06 1.08
N ILE A 491 24.30 0.99 0.14
CA ILE A 491 23.45 1.22 -1.02
C ILE A 491 24.25 0.84 -2.26
N SER A 492 23.79 -0.13 -3.05
CA SER A 492 24.42 -0.53 -4.30
C SER A 492 23.71 0.12 -5.49
N GLY A 493 24.39 1.09 -6.14
CA GLY A 493 24.00 1.71 -7.40
C GLY A 493 22.97 2.86 -7.29
N GLU A 494 22.80 3.59 -8.38
CA GLU A 494 21.78 4.66 -8.55
C GLU A 494 20.41 4.11 -8.99
N ASP A 495 20.33 2.81 -9.30
CA ASP A 495 19.14 2.15 -9.80
C ASP A 495 18.11 1.97 -8.66
N VAL A 496 16.89 2.40 -8.89
CA VAL A 496 15.76 2.18 -7.97
C VAL A 496 15.45 0.71 -7.67
N HIS A 497 15.93 -0.20 -8.52
CA HIS A 497 15.88 -1.65 -8.33
C HIS A 497 17.18 -2.24 -7.76
N ALA A 498 18.16 -1.40 -7.42
CA ALA A 498 19.42 -1.88 -6.84
C ALA A 498 19.17 -2.57 -5.49
N ARG A 499 19.76 -3.73 -5.32
CA ARG A 499 19.69 -4.49 -4.06
C ARG A 499 20.37 -3.68 -2.97
N THR A 500 19.60 -3.26 -1.95
CA THR A 500 20.15 -2.67 -0.73
C THR A 500 20.42 -3.78 0.29
N ALA A 501 21.50 -3.64 1.04
CA ALA A 501 21.77 -4.50 2.17
C ALA A 501 20.66 -4.35 3.24
N PRO A 502 20.43 -5.37 4.07
CA PRO A 502 19.58 -5.21 5.25
C PRO A 502 20.17 -4.16 6.20
N TRP A 503 19.30 -3.55 7.00
CA TRP A 503 19.74 -2.65 8.06
C TRP A 503 20.57 -3.39 9.11
N THR A 504 21.68 -2.77 9.52
CA THR A 504 22.55 -3.24 10.61
C THR A 504 22.38 -2.27 11.78
N ALA A 505 21.94 -2.77 12.92
CA ALA A 505 21.79 -1.98 14.13
C ALA A 505 23.12 -1.80 14.85
N THR A 506 23.36 -0.60 15.39
CA THR A 506 24.44 -0.36 16.33
C THR A 506 24.02 -0.76 17.76
N PRO A 507 24.96 -0.95 18.69
CA PRO A 507 24.63 -0.98 20.10
C PRO A 507 23.80 0.22 20.53
N LEU A 508 22.88 0.05 21.48
CA LEU A 508 22.05 1.12 22.02
C LEU A 508 22.67 1.65 23.32
N GLU A 509 22.54 2.95 23.53
CA GLU A 509 22.93 3.66 24.76
C GLU A 509 21.68 4.15 25.49
N THR A 510 21.59 3.92 26.81
CA THR A 510 20.48 4.45 27.61
C THR A 510 20.75 5.91 28.01
N VAL A 511 19.82 6.79 27.67
CA VAL A 511 19.86 8.21 27.98
C VAL A 511 18.69 8.62 28.88
N THR A 512 18.89 9.62 29.72
CA THR A 512 17.89 10.15 30.67
C THR A 512 17.53 11.62 30.41
N THR A 513 18.15 12.22 29.40
CA THR A 513 17.91 13.63 29.00
C THR A 513 17.99 13.76 27.48
N THR A 514 17.39 14.83 26.96
CA THR A 514 17.58 15.22 25.55
C THR A 514 19.03 15.62 25.30
N GLY A 515 19.49 15.43 24.08
CA GLY A 515 20.85 15.77 23.66
C GLY A 515 21.29 15.05 22.41
N SER A 516 22.50 15.39 21.96
CA SER A 516 23.15 14.72 20.84
C SER A 516 23.78 13.41 21.31
N PHE A 517 23.71 12.40 20.46
CA PHE A 517 24.37 11.11 20.63
C PHE A 517 25.08 10.71 19.35
N THR A 518 26.13 9.91 19.46
CA THR A 518 26.98 9.52 18.33
C THR A 518 27.35 8.06 18.40
N TYR A 519 27.70 7.49 17.24
CA TYR A 519 28.30 6.17 17.17
C TYR A 519 29.40 6.17 16.11
N GLU A 520 30.53 5.61 16.47
CA GLU A 520 31.71 5.51 15.60
C GLU A 520 31.69 4.18 14.84
N LEU A 521 31.56 4.26 13.50
CA LEU A 521 31.65 3.11 12.60
C LEU A 521 33.08 2.97 12.12
N GLU A 522 33.78 1.96 12.61
CA GLU A 522 35.14 1.64 12.19
C GLU A 522 35.16 0.66 11.01
N ASN A 523 36.23 0.74 10.20
CA ASN A 523 36.51 -0.21 9.09
C ASN A 523 35.37 -0.30 8.05
N LEU A 524 34.67 0.81 7.83
CA LEU A 524 33.61 0.88 6.84
C LEU A 524 34.21 0.86 5.41
N PRO A 525 33.88 -0.12 4.55
CA PRO A 525 34.36 -0.14 3.16
C PRO A 525 33.96 1.11 2.36
N ALA A 526 34.73 1.43 1.32
CA ALA A 526 34.34 2.50 0.40
C ALA A 526 33.01 2.16 -0.29
N GLY A 527 32.10 3.13 -0.38
CA GLY A 527 30.76 2.95 -0.95
C GLY A 527 29.78 4.01 -0.52
N ILE A 528 28.55 3.86 -0.97
CA ILE A 528 27.43 4.72 -0.58
C ILE A 528 26.63 3.99 0.49
N TYR A 529 26.31 4.71 1.55
CA TYR A 529 25.53 4.20 2.69
C TYR A 529 24.37 5.14 3.00
N GLU A 530 23.40 4.62 3.71
CA GLU A 530 22.39 5.41 4.40
C GLU A 530 22.27 4.94 5.85
N PHE A 531 21.93 5.86 6.73
CA PHE A 531 21.72 5.58 8.14
C PHE A 531 20.63 6.46 8.70
N HIS A 532 20.06 6.03 9.83
CA HIS A 532 19.15 6.82 10.63
C HIS A 532 19.38 6.60 12.13
N SER A 533 19.02 7.60 12.92
CA SER A 533 18.95 7.47 14.37
C SER A 533 17.74 6.65 14.80
N VAL A 534 17.92 5.88 15.87
CA VAL A 534 16.90 5.00 16.46
C VAL A 534 16.69 5.35 17.91
N VAL A 535 15.43 5.41 18.34
CA VAL A 535 15.03 5.52 19.75
C VAL A 535 14.10 4.37 20.09
N LYS A 536 14.45 3.60 21.10
CA LYS A 536 13.60 2.55 21.66
C LYS A 536 12.84 3.07 22.87
N HIS A 537 11.52 3.02 22.75
CA HIS A 537 10.57 3.23 23.83
C HIS A 537 9.90 1.88 24.16
N PRO A 538 9.44 1.60 25.39
CA PRO A 538 8.79 0.32 25.73
C PRO A 538 7.64 -0.10 24.81
N LEU A 539 6.92 0.89 24.21
CA LEU A 539 5.78 0.63 23.34
C LEU A 539 6.06 0.85 21.84
N MET A 540 7.23 1.40 21.47
CA MET A 540 7.48 1.76 20.07
C MET A 540 8.98 1.92 19.77
N THR A 541 9.32 1.84 18.49
CA THR A 541 10.63 2.30 17.99
C THR A 541 10.41 3.52 17.09
N ILE A 542 11.19 4.56 17.30
CA ILE A 542 11.14 5.80 16.52
C ILE A 542 12.44 5.92 15.74
N TYR A 543 12.33 6.35 14.50
CA TYR A 543 13.45 6.55 13.59
C TYR A 543 13.53 8.00 13.16
N GLY A 544 14.74 8.53 13.09
CA GLY A 544 15.02 9.79 12.41
C GLY A 544 14.92 9.61 10.89
N ALA A 545 15.05 10.70 10.15
CA ALA A 545 15.11 10.63 8.69
C ALA A 545 16.36 9.89 8.22
N ASP A 546 16.25 9.16 7.09
CA ASP A 546 17.40 8.55 6.44
C ASP A 546 18.35 9.63 5.90
N VAL A 547 19.63 9.50 6.20
CA VAL A 547 20.70 10.38 5.74
C VAL A 547 21.72 9.55 4.96
N ARG A 548 22.10 10.06 3.78
CA ARG A 548 23.15 9.42 2.97
C ARG A 548 24.53 9.88 3.41
N MET A 549 25.48 8.97 3.33
CA MET A 549 26.91 9.22 3.49
C MET A 549 27.67 8.49 2.38
N GLU A 550 28.75 9.09 1.90
CA GLU A 550 29.63 8.54 0.85
C GLU A 550 31.03 8.33 1.46
N ARG A 551 31.59 7.17 1.18
CA ARG A 551 32.90 6.74 1.70
C ARG A 551 33.84 6.42 0.55
#